data_2f22d5c1af9c642979e05c8b0dfd5dde
#
_entry.id   2f22d5c1af9c642979e05c8b0dfd5dde
#
_cell.length_a   1.000
_cell.length_b   1.000
_cell.length_c   1.000
_cell.angle_alpha   90.00
_cell.angle_beta   90.00
_cell.angle_gamma   90.00
#
_symmetry.space_group_name_H-M   'P 1'
#
loop_
_entity.id
_entity.type
_entity.pdbx_description
1 polymer ?
#
loop_
_entity_poly.entity_id
_entity_poly.type
_entity_poly.pdbx_seq_one_letter_code
_entity_poly.pdbx_strand_id
1 'polypeptide(L)'
;MERAVGRHIMPRLHGAFSLGTVAGAGMGAAAAAVSLPVAWHLGAAGLVVAVSVATAAFWFRADITPVAGERTYTPDHFEDPTTGPIPLITAVEGEAPLDNKRKIAQAWRDRRTLLLGVLVLGLALAEGAAGDWVALALADGHGQSDAAGAAGYGLFVTFMTIGRFAGTLVLDRYGRVPVMRWCAALAVLGLGLFVFAPAPWLAFVGLAIWGLGASLGFPVGMSAAADDPAKAAARVSVVSTIGYGAFLCGPPLLGLLAEHVGILHSLLAVMVMLAVSFFLSPVARKPAEIA
;
A
#
# COMPACT_ATOMS: atom_id res chain seq x y z
N MET A 1 -18.29 3.71 -9.08
CA MET A 1 -18.66 4.29 -7.77
C MET A 1 -18.36 5.79 -7.69
N GLU A 2 -17.12 6.28 -7.82
CA GLU A 2 -16.81 7.72 -7.73
C GLU A 2 -17.54 8.58 -8.75
N ARG A 3 -17.72 8.09 -10.00
CA ARG A 3 -18.50 8.79 -11.04
C ARG A 3 -19.99 8.91 -10.72
N ALA A 4 -20.56 7.94 -9.99
CA ALA A 4 -21.97 7.95 -9.60
C ALA A 4 -22.25 8.89 -8.41
N VAL A 5 -21.25 9.11 -7.56
CA VAL A 5 -21.37 9.94 -6.34
C VAL A 5 -20.86 11.37 -6.58
N GLY A 6 -20.15 11.62 -7.70
CA GLY A 6 -19.59 12.94 -8.06
C GLY A 6 -18.51 13.44 -7.07
N ARG A 7 -17.94 12.56 -6.25
CA ARG A 7 -16.92 12.88 -5.23
C ARG A 7 -15.83 11.83 -5.21
N HIS A 8 -14.59 12.27 -4.98
CA HIS A 8 -13.46 11.37 -4.77
C HIS A 8 -13.55 10.72 -3.39
N ILE A 9 -13.90 9.42 -3.34
CA ILE A 9 -14.10 8.64 -2.11
C ILE A 9 -12.81 7.88 -1.72
N MET A 10 -12.00 7.46 -2.70
CA MET A 10 -10.80 6.66 -2.49
C MET A 10 -9.80 7.27 -1.49
N PRO A 11 -9.46 8.58 -1.54
CA PRO A 11 -8.56 9.18 -0.55
C PRO A 11 -9.11 9.09 0.88
N ARG A 12 -10.43 9.18 1.05
CA ARG A 12 -11.07 9.07 2.37
C ARG A 12 -11.02 7.65 2.91
N LEU A 13 -11.19 6.64 2.06
CA LEU A 13 -11.06 5.24 2.45
C LEU A 13 -9.63 4.89 2.88
N HIS A 14 -8.63 5.37 2.13
CA HIS A 14 -7.22 5.19 2.51
C HIS A 14 -6.88 5.95 3.80
N GLY A 15 -7.43 7.14 4.00
CA GLY A 15 -7.29 7.89 5.25
C GLY A 15 -7.92 7.13 6.44
N ALA A 16 -9.11 6.58 6.28
CA ALA A 16 -9.78 5.77 7.31
C ALA A 16 -8.97 4.49 7.64
N PHE A 17 -8.41 3.81 6.64
CA PHE A 17 -7.51 2.68 6.84
C PHE A 17 -6.28 3.09 7.68
N SER A 18 -5.63 4.19 7.32
CA SER A 18 -4.45 4.69 8.07
C SER A 18 -4.79 5.07 9.51
N LEU A 19 -5.94 5.73 9.75
CA LEU A 19 -6.41 6.03 11.10
C LEU A 19 -6.70 4.76 11.90
N GLY A 20 -7.29 3.74 11.26
CA GLY A 20 -7.51 2.43 11.88
C GLY A 20 -6.20 1.77 12.30
N THR A 21 -5.16 1.85 11.48
CA THR A 21 -3.84 1.31 11.79
C THR A 21 -3.19 2.02 12.98
N VAL A 22 -3.27 3.38 13.04
CA VAL A 22 -2.77 4.17 14.18
C VAL A 22 -3.52 3.81 15.45
N ALA A 23 -4.85 3.70 15.39
CA ALA A 23 -5.68 3.32 16.54
C ALA A 23 -5.34 1.91 17.02
N GLY A 24 -5.16 0.95 16.09
CA GLY A 24 -4.76 -0.42 16.41
C GLY A 24 -3.40 -0.49 17.09
N ALA A 25 -2.40 0.25 16.60
CA ALA A 25 -1.08 0.33 17.22
C ALA A 25 -1.16 0.93 18.65
N GLY A 26 -1.98 1.99 18.83
CA GLY A 26 -2.23 2.58 20.16
C GLY A 26 -2.89 1.61 21.14
N MET A 27 -3.88 0.84 20.67
CA MET A 27 -4.51 -0.21 21.49
C MET A 27 -3.52 -1.32 21.85
N GLY A 28 -2.67 -1.73 20.91
CA GLY A 28 -1.61 -2.71 21.16
C GLY A 28 -0.61 -2.24 22.20
N ALA A 29 -0.16 -0.98 22.10
CA ALA A 29 0.74 -0.37 23.07
C ALA A 29 0.11 -0.29 24.48
N ALA A 30 -1.16 0.11 24.57
CA ALA A 30 -1.89 0.16 25.84
C ALA A 30 -2.07 -1.23 26.45
N ALA A 31 -2.41 -2.24 25.66
CA ALA A 31 -2.55 -3.62 26.12
C ALA A 31 -1.22 -4.18 26.65
N ALA A 32 -0.12 -3.93 25.94
CA ALA A 32 1.23 -4.32 26.36
C ALA A 32 1.65 -3.62 27.64
N ALA A 33 1.35 -2.31 27.80
CA ALA A 33 1.68 -1.53 28.98
C ALA A 33 1.02 -2.06 30.27
N VAL A 34 -0.18 -2.64 30.16
CA VAL A 34 -0.89 -3.28 31.29
C VAL A 34 -0.68 -4.79 31.35
N SER A 35 0.24 -5.32 30.56
CA SER A 35 0.55 -6.75 30.48
C SER A 35 -0.68 -7.63 30.21
N LEU A 36 -1.61 -7.15 29.38
CA LEU A 36 -2.81 -7.88 29.00
C LEU A 36 -2.43 -9.11 28.17
N PRO A 37 -2.85 -10.33 28.53
CA PRO A 37 -2.56 -11.51 27.73
C PRO A 37 -3.02 -11.34 26.28
N VAL A 38 -2.17 -11.71 25.34
CA VAL A 38 -2.39 -11.52 23.89
C VAL A 38 -3.73 -12.12 23.42
N ALA A 39 -4.11 -13.28 23.98
CA ALA A 39 -5.37 -13.95 23.66
C ALA A 39 -6.60 -13.07 23.96
N TRP A 40 -6.61 -12.37 25.09
CA TRP A 40 -7.71 -11.46 25.45
C TRP A 40 -7.73 -10.21 24.58
N HIS A 41 -6.58 -9.62 24.30
CA HIS A 41 -6.46 -8.47 23.40
C HIS A 41 -6.95 -8.81 21.98
N LEU A 42 -6.45 -9.90 21.41
CA LEU A 42 -6.86 -10.36 20.07
C LEU A 42 -8.34 -10.78 20.03
N GLY A 43 -8.83 -11.44 21.08
CA GLY A 43 -10.25 -11.81 21.19
C GLY A 43 -11.16 -10.59 21.20
N ALA A 44 -10.83 -9.57 22.01
CA ALA A 44 -11.58 -8.33 22.08
C ALA A 44 -11.53 -7.56 20.73
N ALA A 45 -10.35 -7.42 20.13
CA ALA A 45 -10.18 -6.78 18.82
C ALA A 45 -10.98 -7.53 17.74
N GLY A 46 -10.89 -8.86 17.70
CA GLY A 46 -11.64 -9.70 16.77
C GLY A 46 -13.17 -9.54 16.94
N LEU A 47 -13.66 -9.47 18.17
CA LEU A 47 -15.07 -9.23 18.45
C LEU A 47 -15.52 -7.83 17.94
N VAL A 48 -14.74 -6.79 18.22
CA VAL A 48 -15.02 -5.43 17.73
C VAL A 48 -15.08 -5.39 16.20
N VAL A 49 -14.12 -6.04 15.52
CA VAL A 49 -14.11 -6.13 14.05
C VAL A 49 -15.33 -6.89 13.55
N ALA A 50 -15.65 -8.05 14.14
CA ALA A 50 -16.80 -8.86 13.74
C ALA A 50 -18.12 -8.10 13.89
N VAL A 51 -18.32 -7.42 15.02
CA VAL A 51 -19.51 -6.58 15.26
C VAL A 51 -19.57 -5.41 14.28
N SER A 52 -18.43 -4.74 14.03
CA SER A 52 -18.36 -3.62 13.07
C SER A 52 -18.72 -4.05 11.66
N VAL A 53 -18.16 -5.19 11.20
CA VAL A 53 -18.47 -5.76 9.89
C VAL A 53 -19.93 -6.20 9.78
N ALA A 54 -20.45 -6.88 10.79
CA ALA A 54 -21.84 -7.30 10.82
C ALA A 54 -22.80 -6.10 10.79
N THR A 55 -22.50 -5.05 11.56
CA THR A 55 -23.27 -3.80 11.57
C THR A 55 -23.18 -3.12 10.20
N ALA A 56 -22.00 -2.97 9.64
CA ALA A 56 -21.81 -2.37 8.30
C ALA A 56 -22.58 -3.17 7.23
N ALA A 57 -22.50 -4.51 7.26
CA ALA A 57 -23.22 -5.38 6.33
C ALA A 57 -24.75 -5.23 6.45
N PHE A 58 -25.24 -5.06 7.67
CA PHE A 58 -26.68 -4.86 7.91
C PHE A 58 -27.19 -3.51 7.36
N TRP A 59 -26.33 -2.47 7.41
CA TRP A 59 -26.66 -1.15 6.86
C TRP A 59 -26.35 -1.05 5.36
N PHE A 60 -25.59 -1.99 4.80
CA PHE A 60 -25.27 -2.04 3.39
C PHE A 60 -26.50 -2.54 2.62
N ARG A 61 -27.44 -1.66 2.33
CA ARG A 61 -28.48 -1.92 1.35
C ARG A 61 -27.81 -1.85 -0.03
N ALA A 62 -27.74 -2.97 -0.70
CA ALA A 62 -27.54 -3.00 -2.13
C ALA A 62 -28.80 -2.39 -2.79
N ASP A 63 -28.84 -1.07 -2.91
CA ASP A 63 -29.74 -0.44 -3.85
C ASP A 63 -29.23 -0.81 -5.25
N ILE A 64 -29.50 -2.04 -5.65
CA ILE A 64 -29.49 -2.46 -7.04
C ILE A 64 -30.74 -1.84 -7.65
N THR A 65 -30.77 -0.51 -7.76
CA THR A 65 -31.61 0.13 -8.74
C THR A 65 -30.97 -0.20 -10.07
N PRO A 66 -31.62 -0.99 -10.96
CA PRO A 66 -31.13 -1.17 -12.32
C PRO A 66 -30.91 0.24 -12.88
N VAL A 67 -29.71 0.54 -13.36
CA VAL A 67 -29.50 1.78 -14.11
C VAL A 67 -30.53 1.75 -15.22
N ALA A 68 -31.43 2.75 -15.25
CA ALA A 68 -32.48 2.84 -16.26
C ALA A 68 -31.80 2.82 -17.62
N GLY A 69 -31.84 1.69 -18.32
CA GLY A 69 -31.11 1.40 -19.55
C GLY A 69 -30.45 0.03 -19.64
N GLU A 70 -30.21 -0.67 -18.53
CA GLU A 70 -29.85 -2.10 -18.58
C GLU A 70 -31.14 -2.91 -18.86
N ARG A 71 -31.38 -3.20 -20.13
CA ARG A 71 -32.38 -4.18 -20.51
C ARG A 71 -31.93 -5.53 -19.96
N THR A 72 -32.68 -6.04 -18.98
CA THR A 72 -32.57 -7.43 -18.55
C THR A 72 -32.72 -8.29 -19.80
N TYR A 73 -31.71 -9.07 -20.14
CA TYR A 73 -31.81 -10.11 -21.16
C TYR A 73 -32.82 -11.14 -20.69
N THR A 74 -34.03 -11.09 -21.28
CA THR A 74 -34.99 -12.16 -21.16
C THR A 74 -34.83 -13.07 -22.36
N PRO A 75 -34.64 -14.38 -22.18
CA PRO A 75 -34.38 -15.32 -23.28
C PRO A 75 -35.52 -15.43 -24.29
N ASP A 76 -36.69 -14.89 -24.03
CA ASP A 76 -37.93 -15.13 -24.77
C ASP A 76 -38.17 -14.21 -25.99
N HIS A 77 -37.19 -13.34 -26.36
CA HIS A 77 -37.35 -12.44 -27.50
C HIS A 77 -36.52 -12.82 -28.74
N PHE A 78 -36.29 -14.12 -28.96
CA PHE A 78 -35.51 -14.59 -30.13
C PHE A 78 -36.34 -14.82 -31.39
N GLU A 79 -37.64 -14.55 -31.44
CA GLU A 79 -38.52 -14.88 -32.57
C GLU A 79 -39.26 -13.71 -33.25
N ASP A 80 -38.70 -12.50 -33.28
CA ASP A 80 -39.28 -11.46 -34.16
C ASP A 80 -38.29 -11.06 -35.28
N PRO A 81 -38.47 -11.61 -36.51
CA PRO A 81 -37.60 -11.32 -37.65
C PRO A 81 -37.80 -9.89 -38.22
N THR A 82 -38.65 -9.06 -37.65
CA THR A 82 -38.94 -7.72 -38.14
C THR A 82 -38.17 -6.60 -37.43
N THR A 83 -37.48 -6.89 -36.31
CA THR A 83 -36.57 -5.96 -35.69
C THR A 83 -35.20 -6.05 -36.34
N GLY A 84 -34.83 -5.01 -37.08
CA GLY A 84 -33.48 -4.85 -37.64
C GLY A 84 -32.37 -5.12 -36.62
N PRO A 85 -31.12 -5.31 -37.04
CA PRO A 85 -30.05 -5.72 -36.15
C PRO A 85 -30.04 -4.80 -34.95
N ILE A 86 -30.36 -5.36 -33.75
CA ILE A 86 -30.19 -4.68 -32.47
C ILE A 86 -28.73 -4.23 -32.47
N PRO A 87 -28.42 -2.91 -32.39
CA PRO A 87 -27.04 -2.57 -32.22
C PRO A 87 -26.60 -3.31 -30.96
N LEU A 88 -25.73 -4.31 -31.16
CA LEU A 88 -24.97 -4.90 -30.07
C LEU A 88 -24.42 -3.67 -29.34
N ILE A 89 -25.07 -3.30 -28.21
CA ILE A 89 -24.40 -2.51 -27.21
C ILE A 89 -23.23 -3.40 -26.90
N THR A 90 -22.10 -3.12 -27.54
CA THR A 90 -20.83 -3.67 -27.15
C THR A 90 -20.83 -3.47 -25.66
N ALA A 91 -21.10 -4.56 -24.89
CA ALA A 91 -20.78 -4.64 -23.49
C ALA A 91 -19.45 -3.94 -23.42
N VAL A 92 -19.30 -2.94 -22.54
CA VAL A 92 -18.01 -2.27 -22.32
C VAL A 92 -17.01 -3.38 -22.50
N GLU A 93 -16.28 -3.39 -23.62
CA GLU A 93 -15.51 -4.52 -24.10
C GLU A 93 -14.66 -4.98 -22.95
N GLY A 94 -15.15 -5.95 -22.18
CA GLY A 94 -14.34 -6.77 -21.33
C GLY A 94 -13.42 -7.45 -22.31
N GLU A 95 -12.21 -6.89 -22.46
CA GLU A 95 -11.19 -7.40 -23.36
C GLU A 95 -11.21 -8.93 -23.27
N ALA A 96 -11.30 -9.60 -24.41
CA ALA A 96 -11.39 -11.05 -24.45
C ALA A 96 -10.31 -11.65 -23.53
N PRO A 97 -10.58 -12.68 -22.71
CA PRO A 97 -9.64 -13.21 -21.71
C PRO A 97 -8.24 -13.52 -22.26
N LEU A 98 -8.15 -13.81 -23.56
CA LEU A 98 -6.90 -14.05 -24.29
C LEU A 98 -6.10 -12.77 -24.54
N ASP A 99 -6.77 -11.62 -24.76
CA ASP A 99 -6.10 -10.34 -24.98
C ASP A 99 -5.51 -9.80 -23.65
N ASN A 100 -6.22 -9.97 -22.55
CA ASN A 100 -5.75 -9.59 -21.22
C ASN A 100 -4.50 -10.39 -20.79
N LYS A 101 -4.46 -11.71 -21.03
CA LYS A 101 -3.27 -12.54 -20.78
C LYS A 101 -2.07 -12.05 -21.60
N ARG A 102 -2.29 -11.69 -22.86
CA ARG A 102 -1.24 -11.19 -23.75
C ARG A 102 -0.71 -9.84 -23.29
N LYS A 103 -1.56 -8.93 -22.86
CA LYS A 103 -1.19 -7.62 -22.30
C LYS A 103 -0.39 -7.76 -20.99
N ILE A 104 -0.79 -8.65 -20.09
CA ILE A 104 -0.05 -8.95 -18.87
C ILE A 104 1.33 -9.54 -19.21
N ALA A 105 1.41 -10.50 -20.14
CA ALA A 105 2.69 -11.06 -20.57
C ALA A 105 3.62 -10.02 -21.21
N GLN A 106 3.08 -9.04 -21.94
CA GLN A 106 3.83 -7.91 -22.46
C GLN A 106 4.30 -6.97 -21.34
N ALA A 107 3.46 -6.70 -20.35
CA ALA A 107 3.83 -5.87 -19.20
C ALA A 107 4.98 -6.48 -18.38
N TRP A 108 5.05 -7.82 -18.26
CA TRP A 108 6.20 -8.53 -17.65
C TRP A 108 7.50 -8.43 -18.45
N ARG A 109 7.44 -7.99 -19.70
CA ARG A 109 8.63 -7.75 -20.56
C ARG A 109 8.94 -6.27 -20.74
N ASP A 110 8.04 -5.39 -20.32
CA ASP A 110 8.24 -3.94 -20.42
C ASP A 110 9.22 -3.45 -19.35
N ARG A 111 10.37 -2.96 -19.81
CA ARG A 111 11.44 -2.49 -18.93
C ARG A 111 10.97 -1.42 -17.95
N ARG A 112 10.13 -0.47 -18.39
CA ARG A 112 9.62 0.58 -17.50
C ARG A 112 8.74 -0.01 -16.40
N THR A 113 7.87 -0.95 -16.74
CA THR A 113 6.99 -1.64 -15.78
C THR A 113 7.80 -2.41 -14.74
N LEU A 114 8.83 -3.16 -15.15
CA LEU A 114 9.69 -3.90 -14.23
C LEU A 114 10.47 -2.97 -13.31
N LEU A 115 11.06 -1.89 -13.84
CA LEU A 115 11.79 -0.91 -13.03
C LEU A 115 10.88 -0.17 -12.04
N LEU A 116 9.62 0.14 -12.42
CA LEU A 116 8.59 0.62 -11.50
C LEU A 116 8.27 -0.43 -10.43
N GLY A 117 8.18 -1.69 -10.82
CA GLY A 117 7.99 -2.81 -9.88
C GLY A 117 9.10 -2.87 -8.84
N VAL A 118 10.37 -2.80 -9.25
CA VAL A 118 11.54 -2.80 -8.33
C VAL A 118 11.55 -1.55 -7.44
N LEU A 119 11.22 -0.38 -7.98
CA LEU A 119 11.07 0.85 -7.20
C LEU A 119 10.02 0.69 -6.11
N VAL A 120 8.84 0.15 -6.47
CA VAL A 120 7.73 -0.06 -5.52
C VAL A 120 8.08 -1.16 -4.52
N LEU A 121 8.77 -2.22 -4.96
CA LEU A 121 9.25 -3.29 -4.08
C LEU A 121 10.09 -2.74 -2.91
N GLY A 122 11.09 -1.88 -3.21
CA GLY A 122 11.95 -1.33 -2.16
C GLY A 122 11.19 -0.44 -1.17
N LEU A 123 10.25 0.38 -1.64
CA LEU A 123 9.43 1.23 -0.78
C LEU A 123 8.37 0.44 -0.01
N ALA A 124 7.77 -0.60 -0.62
CA ALA A 124 6.86 -1.51 0.04
C ALA A 124 7.56 -2.37 1.10
N LEU A 125 8.80 -2.82 0.80
CA LEU A 125 9.61 -3.55 1.77
C LEU A 125 9.91 -2.71 3.01
N ALA A 126 10.16 -1.39 2.83
CA ALA A 126 10.37 -0.48 3.95
C ALA A 126 9.13 -0.31 4.84
N GLU A 127 7.93 -0.27 4.25
CA GLU A 127 6.66 -0.22 4.99
C GLU A 127 6.38 -1.56 5.68
N GLY A 128 6.53 -2.68 4.97
CA GLY A 128 6.30 -4.03 5.52
C GLY A 128 7.27 -4.37 6.65
N ALA A 129 8.56 -4.10 6.45
CA ALA A 129 9.57 -4.32 7.48
C ALA A 129 9.31 -3.52 8.76
N ALA A 130 8.75 -2.33 8.65
CA ALA A 130 8.35 -1.57 9.84
C ALA A 130 7.21 -2.25 10.60
N GLY A 131 6.19 -2.77 9.87
CA GLY A 131 5.06 -3.46 10.48
C GLY A 131 5.44 -4.73 11.23
N ASP A 132 6.38 -5.49 10.67
CA ASP A 132 6.75 -6.80 11.21
C ASP A 132 7.88 -6.74 12.23
N TRP A 133 8.81 -5.78 12.09
CA TRP A 133 10.08 -5.83 12.80
C TRP A 133 10.34 -4.68 13.77
N VAL A 134 9.66 -3.50 13.66
CA VAL A 134 9.97 -2.34 14.52
C VAL A 134 9.76 -2.64 16.00
N ALA A 135 8.65 -3.28 16.35
CA ALA A 135 8.38 -3.59 17.76
C ALA A 135 9.43 -4.54 18.34
N LEU A 136 9.76 -5.59 17.60
CA LEU A 136 10.77 -6.57 18.00
C LEU A 136 12.18 -5.96 18.00
N ALA A 137 12.52 -5.11 17.03
CA ALA A 137 13.81 -4.43 16.96
C ALA A 137 14.01 -3.43 18.11
N LEU A 138 12.94 -2.78 18.57
CA LEU A 138 12.99 -1.96 19.79
C LEU A 138 13.19 -2.79 21.04
N ALA A 139 12.49 -3.93 21.19
CA ALA A 139 12.60 -4.80 22.34
C ALA A 139 13.96 -5.52 22.36
N ASP A 140 14.29 -6.30 21.35
CA ASP A 140 15.48 -7.14 21.34
C ASP A 140 16.75 -6.40 20.92
N GLY A 141 16.60 -5.39 20.04
CA GLY A 141 17.74 -4.64 19.52
C GLY A 141 18.14 -3.45 20.39
N HIS A 142 17.15 -2.69 20.89
CA HIS A 142 17.38 -1.49 21.71
C HIS A 142 17.06 -1.72 23.20
N GLY A 143 16.70 -2.92 23.64
CA GLY A 143 16.42 -3.26 25.03
C GLY A 143 15.20 -2.51 25.62
N GLN A 144 14.22 -2.16 24.79
CA GLN A 144 13.02 -1.46 25.21
C GLN A 144 11.92 -2.42 25.64
N SER A 145 10.91 -1.93 26.36
CA SER A 145 9.73 -2.73 26.70
C SER A 145 8.86 -3.02 25.49
N ASP A 146 8.04 -4.07 25.52
CA ASP A 146 7.07 -4.41 24.46
C ASP A 146 6.09 -3.25 24.20
N ALA A 147 5.70 -2.53 25.26
CA ALA A 147 4.86 -1.35 25.15
C ALA A 147 5.56 -0.22 24.35
N ALA A 148 6.86 -0.01 24.59
CA ALA A 148 7.66 0.94 23.83
C ALA A 148 7.83 0.48 22.36
N GLY A 149 7.97 -0.82 22.14
CA GLY A 149 7.98 -1.42 20.80
C GLY A 149 6.70 -1.13 20.02
N ALA A 150 5.55 -1.41 20.60
CA ALA A 150 4.25 -1.11 20.01
C ALA A 150 4.02 0.39 19.79
N ALA A 151 4.44 1.24 20.74
CA ALA A 151 4.37 2.70 20.62
C ALA A 151 5.29 3.21 19.49
N GLY A 152 6.47 2.62 19.31
CA GLY A 152 7.39 2.95 18.22
C GLY A 152 6.80 2.65 16.84
N TYR A 153 6.15 1.51 16.68
CA TYR A 153 5.40 1.22 15.45
C TYR A 153 4.24 2.21 15.26
N GLY A 154 3.50 2.52 16.32
CA GLY A 154 2.45 3.54 16.28
C GLY A 154 2.95 4.91 15.84
N LEU A 155 4.15 5.31 16.30
CA LEU A 155 4.81 6.55 15.88
C LEU A 155 5.15 6.50 14.37
N PHE A 156 5.75 5.42 13.89
CA PHE A 156 6.05 5.21 12.47
C PHE A 156 4.78 5.38 11.61
N VAL A 157 3.69 4.67 11.95
CA VAL A 157 2.43 4.72 11.19
C VAL A 157 1.79 6.11 11.26
N THR A 158 1.89 6.80 12.40
CA THR A 158 1.40 8.17 12.56
C THR A 158 2.08 9.12 11.59
N PHE A 159 3.42 9.11 11.53
CA PHE A 159 4.17 9.96 10.61
C PHE A 159 3.98 9.55 9.15
N MET A 160 3.84 8.25 8.86
CA MET A 160 3.46 7.77 7.54
C MET A 160 2.08 8.31 7.12
N THR A 161 1.12 8.33 8.03
CA THR A 161 -0.22 8.87 7.79
C THR A 161 -0.18 10.37 7.53
N ILE A 162 0.57 11.13 8.33
CA ILE A 162 0.81 12.57 8.11
C ILE A 162 1.41 12.81 6.72
N GLY A 163 2.43 12.02 6.35
CA GLY A 163 3.06 12.10 5.05
C GLY A 163 2.10 11.78 3.89
N ARG A 164 1.17 10.85 4.04
CA ARG A 164 0.13 10.54 3.05
C ARG A 164 -0.83 11.72 2.83
N PHE A 165 -1.27 12.38 3.90
CA PHE A 165 -2.16 13.53 3.78
C PHE A 165 -1.45 14.78 3.23
N ALA A 166 -0.23 15.06 3.69
CA ALA A 166 0.56 16.18 3.18
C ALA A 166 1.08 15.93 1.76
N GLY A 167 1.20 14.67 1.38
CA GLY A 167 1.86 14.23 0.15
C GLY A 167 1.19 14.70 -1.13
N THR A 168 -0.14 14.88 -1.14
CA THR A 168 -0.86 15.41 -2.30
C THR A 168 -0.39 16.82 -2.64
N LEU A 169 -0.27 17.69 -1.64
CA LEU A 169 0.20 19.06 -1.83
C LEU A 169 1.65 19.12 -2.33
N VAL A 170 2.49 18.23 -1.80
CA VAL A 170 3.91 18.16 -2.19
C VAL A 170 4.05 17.60 -3.61
N LEU A 171 3.25 16.58 -3.97
CA LEU A 171 3.23 16.00 -5.32
C LEU A 171 2.77 17.00 -6.38
N ASP A 172 1.73 17.77 -6.09
CA ASP A 172 1.20 18.78 -7.02
C ASP A 172 2.22 19.89 -7.27
N ARG A 173 3.01 20.25 -6.26
CA ARG A 173 4.01 21.34 -6.36
C ARG A 173 5.31 20.91 -7.02
N TYR A 174 5.83 19.74 -6.69
CA TYR A 174 7.20 19.33 -7.05
C TYR A 174 7.25 18.16 -8.04
N GLY A 175 6.12 17.49 -8.26
CA GLY A 175 6.02 16.33 -9.14
C GLY A 175 6.56 15.05 -8.52
N ARG A 176 6.34 13.93 -9.23
CA ARG A 176 6.58 12.57 -8.70
C ARG A 176 8.05 12.27 -8.40
N VAL A 177 8.96 12.61 -9.33
CA VAL A 177 10.37 12.19 -9.24
C VAL A 177 11.09 12.79 -8.03
N PRO A 178 11.05 14.12 -7.79
CA PRO A 178 11.66 14.70 -6.58
C PRO A 178 11.03 14.14 -5.31
N VAL A 179 9.71 14.02 -5.27
CA VAL A 179 9.00 13.51 -4.07
C VAL A 179 9.40 12.08 -3.75
N MET A 180 9.47 11.19 -4.74
CA MET A 180 9.92 9.81 -4.51
C MET A 180 11.38 9.73 -4.06
N ARG A 181 12.26 10.61 -4.56
CA ARG A 181 13.64 10.72 -4.06
C ARG A 181 13.69 11.18 -2.61
N TRP A 182 12.91 12.19 -2.24
CA TRP A 182 12.84 12.65 -0.86
C TRP A 182 12.29 11.56 0.05
N CYS A 183 11.24 10.85 -0.37
CA CYS A 183 10.70 9.72 0.38
C CYS A 183 11.76 8.63 0.60
N ALA A 184 12.45 8.20 -0.45
CA ALA A 184 13.48 7.18 -0.32
C ALA A 184 14.67 7.68 0.54
N ALA A 185 15.11 8.93 0.38
CA ALA A 185 16.18 9.52 1.19
C ALA A 185 15.80 9.63 2.67
N LEU A 186 14.58 10.12 2.97
CA LEU A 186 14.07 10.19 4.34
C LEU A 186 13.96 8.79 4.96
N ALA A 187 13.48 7.81 4.20
CA ALA A 187 13.40 6.43 4.69
C ALA A 187 14.79 5.85 4.98
N VAL A 188 15.79 6.07 4.12
CA VAL A 188 17.18 5.66 4.36
C VAL A 188 17.76 6.34 5.60
N LEU A 189 17.59 7.66 5.72
CA LEU A 189 18.09 8.42 6.87
C LEU A 189 17.41 8.01 8.17
N GLY A 190 16.08 7.86 8.14
CA GLY A 190 15.31 7.47 9.32
C GLY A 190 15.62 6.05 9.76
N LEU A 191 15.70 5.10 8.82
CA LEU A 191 16.08 3.72 9.11
C LEU A 191 17.54 3.61 9.59
N GLY A 192 18.46 4.34 8.97
CA GLY A 192 19.85 4.40 9.44
C GLY A 192 19.94 4.96 10.86
N LEU A 193 19.22 6.07 11.16
CA LEU A 193 19.16 6.61 12.52
C LEU A 193 18.54 5.61 13.50
N PHE A 194 17.51 4.86 13.09
CA PHE A 194 16.89 3.82 13.92
C PHE A 194 17.87 2.68 14.23
N VAL A 195 18.56 2.15 13.22
CA VAL A 195 19.49 1.01 13.38
C VAL A 195 20.70 1.37 14.23
N PHE A 196 21.28 2.56 14.00
CA PHE A 196 22.53 2.99 14.67
C PHE A 196 22.31 3.93 15.84
N ALA A 197 21.09 4.06 16.36
CA ALA A 197 20.78 4.97 17.45
C ALA A 197 21.57 4.63 18.72
N PRO A 198 22.43 5.54 19.23
CA PRO A 198 23.16 5.33 20.46
C PRO A 198 22.27 5.50 21.72
N ALA A 199 21.06 6.04 21.56
CA ALA A 199 20.10 6.23 22.63
C ALA A 199 18.68 5.97 22.14
N PRO A 200 17.79 5.42 22.99
CA PRO A 200 16.43 5.04 22.57
C PRO A 200 15.62 6.17 21.93
N TRP A 201 15.70 7.39 22.45
CA TRP A 201 14.97 8.52 21.89
C TRP A 201 15.35 8.83 20.43
N LEU A 202 16.61 8.60 20.03
CA LEU A 202 17.05 8.75 18.64
C LEU A 202 16.44 7.67 17.74
N ALA A 203 16.25 6.45 18.25
CA ALA A 203 15.53 5.40 17.51
C ALA A 203 14.09 5.85 17.21
N PHE A 204 13.40 6.45 18.18
CA PHE A 204 12.05 6.99 17.94
C PHE A 204 12.04 8.15 16.92
N VAL A 205 13.02 9.04 16.95
CA VAL A 205 13.18 10.07 15.91
C VAL A 205 13.41 9.41 14.54
N GLY A 206 14.25 8.39 14.48
CA GLY A 206 14.48 7.59 13.28
C GLY A 206 13.19 7.00 12.72
N LEU A 207 12.33 6.43 13.56
CA LEU A 207 11.03 5.88 13.17
C LEU A 207 10.09 6.93 12.60
N ALA A 208 10.04 8.13 13.18
CA ALA A 208 9.23 9.23 12.67
C ALA A 208 9.69 9.66 11.26
N ILE A 209 10.99 9.80 11.04
CA ILE A 209 11.59 10.16 9.76
C ILE A 209 11.37 9.03 8.74
N TRP A 210 11.57 7.75 9.14
CA TRP A 210 11.34 6.61 8.29
C TRP A 210 9.87 6.49 7.87
N GLY A 211 8.91 6.71 8.81
CA GLY A 211 7.48 6.74 8.52
C GLY A 211 7.11 7.80 7.47
N LEU A 212 7.62 9.04 7.61
CA LEU A 212 7.45 10.06 6.58
C LEU A 212 8.00 9.61 5.23
N GLY A 213 9.17 8.99 5.20
CA GLY A 213 9.80 8.47 3.99
C GLY A 213 9.02 7.33 3.33
N ALA A 214 8.39 6.44 4.12
CA ALA A 214 7.61 5.32 3.59
C ALA A 214 6.22 5.73 3.02
N SER A 215 5.76 6.96 3.28
CA SER A 215 4.36 7.38 3.12
C SER A 215 3.82 7.33 1.68
N LEU A 216 4.59 7.74 0.68
CA LEU A 216 4.10 7.98 -0.69
C LEU A 216 4.61 6.96 -1.73
N GLY A 217 5.53 6.10 -1.35
CA GLY A 217 6.21 5.22 -2.30
C GLY A 217 5.26 4.33 -3.09
N PHE A 218 4.44 3.57 -2.38
CA PHE A 218 3.48 2.65 -3.00
C PHE A 218 2.40 3.39 -3.82
N PRO A 219 1.66 4.38 -3.27
CA PRO A 219 0.60 5.05 -4.03
C PRO A 219 1.10 5.80 -5.27
N VAL A 220 2.27 6.45 -5.19
CA VAL A 220 2.85 7.17 -6.34
C VAL A 220 3.36 6.21 -7.40
N GLY A 221 3.97 5.09 -7.00
CA GLY A 221 4.42 4.05 -7.92
C GLY A 221 3.25 3.41 -8.67
N MET A 222 2.16 3.11 -7.99
CA MET A 222 0.93 2.60 -8.59
C MET A 222 0.31 3.59 -9.56
N SER A 223 0.27 4.88 -9.20
CA SER A 223 -0.18 5.96 -10.09
C SER A 223 0.70 6.06 -11.34
N ALA A 224 2.03 5.89 -11.22
CA ALA A 224 2.93 5.91 -12.37
C ALA A 224 2.77 4.69 -13.29
N ALA A 225 2.40 3.52 -12.74
CA ALA A 225 2.09 2.32 -13.53
C ALA A 225 0.81 2.52 -14.36
N ALA A 226 -0.13 3.32 -13.87
CA ALA A 226 -1.41 3.60 -14.50
C ALA A 226 -1.40 4.79 -15.49
N ASP A 227 -0.24 5.38 -15.82
CA ASP A 227 -0.14 6.55 -16.68
C ASP A 227 -0.77 6.36 -18.08
N ASP A 228 -0.59 5.19 -18.68
CA ASP A 228 -1.14 4.84 -19.99
C ASP A 228 -2.47 4.07 -19.81
N PRO A 229 -3.63 4.70 -20.11
CA PRO A 229 -4.93 4.07 -19.87
C PRO A 229 -5.11 2.73 -20.60
N ALA A 230 -4.52 2.57 -21.81
CA ALA A 230 -4.63 1.35 -22.60
C ALA A 230 -3.87 0.15 -21.99
N LYS A 231 -2.85 0.41 -21.17
CA LYS A 231 -1.99 -0.60 -20.53
C LYS A 231 -2.07 -0.58 -19.01
N ALA A 232 -2.86 0.32 -18.43
CA ALA A 232 -2.92 0.57 -16.99
C ALA A 232 -3.20 -0.70 -16.20
N ALA A 233 -4.24 -1.46 -16.53
CA ALA A 233 -4.63 -2.66 -15.81
C ALA A 233 -3.51 -3.71 -15.77
N ALA A 234 -2.87 -3.98 -16.91
CA ALA A 234 -1.79 -4.95 -17.01
C ALA A 234 -0.53 -4.49 -16.26
N ARG A 235 -0.12 -3.20 -16.40
CA ARG A 235 1.05 -2.65 -15.72
C ARG A 235 0.85 -2.58 -14.22
N VAL A 236 -0.30 -2.10 -13.75
CA VAL A 236 -0.66 -2.05 -12.33
C VAL A 236 -0.63 -3.46 -11.75
N SER A 237 -1.19 -4.47 -12.43
CA SER A 237 -1.13 -5.86 -11.99
C SER A 237 0.30 -6.36 -11.77
N VAL A 238 1.21 -6.12 -12.73
CA VAL A 238 2.62 -6.53 -12.61
C VAL A 238 3.33 -5.79 -11.48
N VAL A 239 3.19 -4.45 -11.42
CA VAL A 239 3.83 -3.64 -10.38
C VAL A 239 3.31 -4.00 -8.99
N SER A 240 1.98 -4.26 -8.85
CA SER A 240 1.39 -4.74 -7.60
C SER A 240 1.93 -6.11 -7.20
N THR A 241 2.04 -7.04 -8.14
CA THR A 241 2.57 -8.39 -7.87
C THR A 241 3.99 -8.31 -7.32
N ILE A 242 4.85 -7.49 -7.95
CA ILE A 242 6.22 -7.29 -7.49
C ILE A 242 6.22 -6.59 -6.12
N GLY A 243 5.42 -5.53 -5.94
CA GLY A 243 5.35 -4.77 -4.70
C GLY A 243 4.81 -5.60 -3.53
N TYR A 244 3.75 -6.39 -3.73
CA TYR A 244 3.24 -7.30 -2.70
C TYR A 244 4.19 -8.45 -2.40
N GLY A 245 5.06 -8.82 -3.33
CA GLY A 245 6.16 -9.74 -3.07
C GLY A 245 7.06 -9.29 -1.91
N ALA A 246 7.19 -7.96 -1.68
CA ALA A 246 7.91 -7.43 -0.53
C ALA A 246 7.28 -7.82 0.82
N PHE A 247 5.96 -7.75 0.92
CA PHE A 247 5.24 -8.11 2.15
C PHE A 247 5.22 -9.63 2.39
N LEU A 248 5.28 -10.44 1.33
CA LEU A 248 5.25 -11.89 1.45
C LEU A 248 6.65 -12.47 1.72
N CYS A 249 7.66 -12.03 0.98
CA CYS A 249 9.01 -12.57 1.06
C CYS A 249 9.91 -11.79 2.02
N GLY A 250 9.61 -10.51 2.27
CA GLY A 250 10.40 -9.63 3.13
C GLY A 250 10.57 -10.16 4.54
N PRO A 251 9.48 -10.46 5.28
CA PRO A 251 9.58 -10.91 6.66
C PRO A 251 10.42 -12.19 6.84
N PRO A 252 10.21 -13.29 6.06
CA PRO A 252 11.05 -14.46 6.19
C PRO A 252 12.53 -14.22 5.85
N LEU A 253 12.80 -13.41 4.81
CA LEU A 253 14.18 -13.12 4.42
C LEU A 253 14.91 -12.28 5.48
N LEU A 254 14.23 -11.28 6.05
CA LEU A 254 14.79 -10.47 7.13
C LEU A 254 14.97 -11.30 8.41
N GLY A 255 14.05 -12.23 8.71
CA GLY A 255 14.16 -13.15 9.83
C GLY A 255 15.37 -14.06 9.71
N LEU A 256 15.55 -14.72 8.57
CA LEU A 256 16.74 -15.54 8.29
C LEU A 256 18.04 -14.73 8.39
N LEU A 257 18.04 -13.50 7.92
CA LEU A 257 19.20 -12.63 8.04
C LEU A 257 19.45 -12.22 9.50
N ALA A 258 18.39 -11.99 10.27
CA ALA A 258 18.46 -11.59 11.68
C ALA A 258 19.08 -12.70 12.56
N GLU A 259 18.91 -13.98 12.24
CA GLU A 259 19.56 -15.10 12.92
C GLU A 259 21.10 -15.02 12.84
N HIS A 260 21.64 -14.43 11.78
CA HIS A 260 23.08 -14.34 11.54
C HIS A 260 23.70 -13.03 11.99
N VAL A 261 23.01 -11.90 11.78
CA VAL A 261 23.57 -10.57 12.01
C VAL A 261 22.84 -9.75 13.07
N GLY A 262 21.80 -10.32 13.69
CA GLY A 262 20.94 -9.64 14.63
C GLY A 262 19.88 -8.77 13.94
N ILE A 263 18.80 -8.48 14.68
CA ILE A 263 17.59 -7.85 14.14
C ILE A 263 17.82 -6.45 13.56
N LEU A 264 18.61 -5.61 14.24
CA LEU A 264 18.89 -4.25 13.78
C LEU A 264 19.69 -4.26 12.47
N HIS A 265 20.73 -5.11 12.37
CA HIS A 265 21.54 -5.15 11.15
C HIS A 265 20.83 -5.83 9.98
N SER A 266 19.88 -6.73 10.23
CA SER A 266 19.07 -7.31 9.15
C SER A 266 18.27 -6.25 8.39
N LEU A 267 17.83 -5.18 9.06
CA LEU A 267 17.12 -4.06 8.45
C LEU A 267 17.97 -3.24 7.48
N LEU A 268 19.31 -3.39 7.49
CA LEU A 268 20.17 -2.75 6.48
C LEU A 268 19.90 -3.27 5.06
N ALA A 269 19.38 -4.49 4.92
CA ALA A 269 18.94 -5.01 3.63
C ALA A 269 17.79 -4.14 3.03
N VAL A 270 16.88 -3.67 3.88
CA VAL A 270 15.82 -2.71 3.49
C VAL A 270 16.45 -1.39 3.02
N MET A 271 17.48 -0.92 3.71
CA MET A 271 18.17 0.33 3.36
C MET A 271 18.83 0.25 1.98
N VAL A 272 19.41 -0.92 1.62
CA VAL A 272 19.93 -1.16 0.27
C VAL A 272 18.83 -1.07 -0.79
N MET A 273 17.67 -1.68 -0.55
CA MET A 273 16.53 -1.60 -1.47
C MET A 273 15.96 -0.19 -1.59
N LEU A 274 15.93 0.58 -0.51
CA LEU A 274 15.56 1.99 -0.52
C LEU A 274 16.55 2.83 -1.34
N ALA A 275 17.85 2.56 -1.23
CA ALA A 275 18.88 3.22 -2.06
C ALA A 275 18.66 2.91 -3.54
N VAL A 276 18.36 1.66 -3.90
CA VAL A 276 17.98 1.28 -5.27
C VAL A 276 16.75 2.07 -5.73
N SER A 277 15.72 2.19 -4.88
CA SER A 277 14.51 2.96 -5.18
C SER A 277 14.80 4.45 -5.39
N PHE A 278 15.73 5.03 -4.64
CA PHE A 278 16.17 6.40 -4.83
C PHE A 278 16.73 6.64 -6.25
N PHE A 279 17.62 5.77 -6.72
CA PHE A 279 18.20 5.86 -8.06
C PHE A 279 17.19 5.54 -9.16
N LEU A 280 16.23 4.66 -8.92
CA LEU A 280 15.16 4.31 -9.87
C LEU A 280 14.02 5.33 -9.94
N SER A 281 13.95 6.29 -9.04
CA SER A 281 12.87 7.30 -9.00
C SER A 281 12.57 8.02 -10.33
N PRO A 282 13.55 8.27 -11.26
CA PRO A 282 13.26 8.88 -12.56
C PRO A 282 12.30 8.06 -13.45
N VAL A 283 12.18 6.74 -13.20
CA VAL A 283 11.27 5.86 -13.94
C VAL A 283 9.79 6.23 -13.71
N ALA A 284 9.48 6.86 -12.56
CA ALA A 284 8.15 7.35 -12.24
C ALA A 284 7.75 8.64 -12.99
N ARG A 285 8.63 9.20 -13.83
CA ARG A 285 8.32 10.36 -14.67
C ARG A 285 7.17 10.04 -15.62
N LYS A 286 6.23 10.98 -15.74
CA LYS A 286 5.15 10.88 -16.71
C LYS A 286 5.73 10.90 -18.13
N PRO A 287 5.34 9.96 -19.04
CA PRO A 287 5.80 9.99 -20.43
C PRO A 287 5.40 11.28 -21.14
N ALA A 288 6.27 11.80 -21.98
CA ALA A 288 6.05 13.06 -22.72
C ALA A 288 4.84 13.00 -23.68
N GLU A 289 4.46 11.78 -24.12
CA GLU A 289 3.33 11.56 -25.03
C GLU A 289 1.96 11.68 -24.33
N ILE A 290 1.94 11.74 -22.99
CA ILE A 290 0.71 11.74 -22.17
C ILE A 290 0.63 13.06 -21.33
N ALA A 291 1.60 13.93 -21.48
CA ALA A 291 1.73 15.16 -20.67
C ALA A 291 0.88 16.33 -21.21
#